data_96e8ef3943a646ed8c7ef7715d8c2ec1
#
_entry.id   96e8ef3943a646ed8c7ef7715d8c2ec1
#
_cell.length_a   1.000
_cell.length_b   1.000
_cell.length_c   1.000
_cell.angle_alpha   90.00
_cell.angle_beta   90.00
_cell.angle_gamma   90.00
#
_symmetry.space_group_name_H-M   'P 1'
#
loop_
_entity.id
_entity.type
_entity.pdbx_description
1 polymer ?
#
loop_
_entity_poly.entity_id
_entity_poly.type
_entity_poly.pdbx_seq_one_letter_code
_entity_poly.pdbx_strand_id
1 'polypeptide(L)'
;DRLRSRGLGDVYKRQVKTSEEQNVKSIGNSLTVWRDLNNLEEARMVIFMLADSVAARMRESGLFLARTVHVFARGSDLASYHKQGKLPRPTGAAREIAQTAVSLFEKVYSWETPLRGLGVSVSDFYFGGIQTDMFSDCVKADKQKRLDEAVDKIRKKYGNKIIQLAVVHKDPRLKELDIKGEHVIHPYSFFRHN
;
A
#
# COMPACT_ATOMS: atom_id res chain seq x y z
N ASP A 1 -13.08 -7.55 -54.71
CA ASP A 1 -12.28 -6.89 -53.67
C ASP A 1 -13.11 -6.61 -52.46
N ARG A 2 -13.05 -7.53 -51.50
CA ARG A 2 -13.74 -7.38 -50.20
C ARG A 2 -12.70 -7.23 -49.10
N LEU A 3 -12.18 -6.04 -48.92
CA LEU A 3 -11.47 -5.66 -47.71
C LEU A 3 -12.49 -5.45 -46.58
N ARG A 4 -12.90 -6.54 -45.94
CA ARG A 4 -13.65 -6.46 -44.71
C ARG A 4 -12.70 -6.07 -43.61
N SER A 5 -12.86 -4.85 -43.09
CA SER A 5 -12.19 -4.34 -41.89
C SER A 5 -12.54 -5.22 -40.67
N ARG A 6 -11.72 -6.21 -40.39
CA ARG A 6 -11.82 -7.04 -39.19
C ARG A 6 -11.35 -6.35 -37.91
N GLY A 7 -10.88 -5.11 -37.97
CA GLY A 7 -10.19 -4.46 -36.87
C GLY A 7 -11.09 -3.72 -35.86
N LEU A 8 -12.20 -3.17 -36.28
CA LEU A 8 -13.02 -2.31 -35.39
C LEU A 8 -13.98 -3.10 -34.47
N GLY A 9 -14.39 -4.29 -34.88
CA GLY A 9 -15.29 -5.12 -34.06
C GLY A 9 -14.63 -5.76 -32.84
N ASP A 10 -13.32 -6.06 -32.91
CA ASP A 10 -12.58 -6.68 -31.79
C ASP A 10 -12.17 -5.68 -30.72
N VAL A 11 -11.96 -4.41 -31.10
CA VAL A 11 -11.67 -3.33 -30.15
C VAL A 11 -12.90 -3.03 -29.28
N TYR A 12 -14.10 -3.05 -29.88
CA TYR A 12 -15.37 -2.84 -29.13
C TYR A 12 -15.72 -3.99 -28.17
N LYS A 13 -15.33 -5.21 -28.46
CA LYS A 13 -15.55 -6.36 -27.56
C LYS A 13 -14.67 -6.35 -26.32
N ARG A 14 -13.58 -5.59 -26.32
CA ARG A 14 -12.67 -5.44 -25.16
C ARG A 14 -12.94 -4.22 -24.31
N GLN A 15 -13.99 -3.44 -24.61
CA GLN A 15 -14.41 -2.39 -23.68
C GLN A 15 -14.95 -3.03 -22.41
N VAL A 16 -14.25 -2.78 -21.31
CA VAL A 16 -14.68 -3.20 -19.98
C VAL A 16 -16.05 -2.61 -19.73
N LYS A 17 -17.06 -3.47 -19.54
CA LYS A 17 -18.38 -3.02 -19.13
C LYS A 17 -18.27 -2.32 -17.79
N THR A 18 -18.52 -1.02 -17.77
CA THR A 18 -18.43 -0.15 -16.58
C THR A 18 -19.53 -0.41 -15.54
N SER A 19 -20.37 -1.42 -15.72
CA SER A 19 -21.51 -1.74 -14.85
C SER A 19 -21.23 -2.86 -13.82
N GLU A 20 -20.06 -3.50 -13.84
CA GLU A 20 -19.69 -4.39 -12.75
C GLU A 20 -19.02 -3.54 -11.66
N GLU A 21 -19.59 -3.53 -10.47
CA GLU A 21 -18.93 -3.03 -9.27
C GLU A 21 -17.56 -3.68 -9.18
N GLN A 22 -16.51 -2.93 -9.55
CA GLN A 22 -15.15 -3.45 -9.47
C GLN A 22 -14.78 -3.53 -8.00
N ASN A 23 -15.01 -4.67 -7.40
CA ASN A 23 -14.54 -4.95 -6.05
C ASN A 23 -13.03 -4.78 -6.02
N VAL A 24 -12.57 -3.83 -5.21
CA VAL A 24 -11.14 -3.58 -5.00
C VAL A 24 -10.50 -4.87 -4.49
N LYS A 25 -9.58 -5.45 -5.26
CA LYS A 25 -8.90 -6.71 -4.92
C LYS A 25 -7.67 -6.50 -4.04
N SER A 26 -6.97 -5.38 -4.23
CA SER A 26 -5.77 -5.03 -3.48
C SER A 26 -5.57 -3.52 -3.42
N ILE A 27 -4.91 -3.05 -2.38
CA ILE A 27 -4.45 -1.68 -2.23
C ILE A 27 -2.97 -1.73 -1.91
N GLY A 28 -2.16 -1.01 -2.68
CA GLY A 28 -0.72 -0.98 -2.49
C GLY A 28 -0.12 0.36 -2.83
N ASN A 29 1.11 0.54 -2.37
CA ASN A 29 1.95 1.65 -2.75
C ASN A 29 3.40 1.18 -2.85
N SER A 30 4.18 1.84 -3.72
CA SER A 30 5.59 1.54 -3.92
C SER A 30 6.38 2.82 -4.11
N LEU A 31 7.65 2.77 -3.76
CA LEU A 31 8.59 3.87 -3.88
C LEU A 31 9.89 3.37 -4.51
N THR A 32 10.37 4.09 -5.52
CA THR A 32 11.76 4.00 -5.94
C THR A 32 12.52 5.05 -5.15
N VAL A 33 13.51 4.60 -4.35
CA VAL A 33 14.26 5.51 -3.49
C VAL A 33 15.23 6.35 -4.31
N TRP A 34 15.51 7.59 -3.87
CA TRP A 34 16.42 8.53 -4.56
C TRP A 34 17.89 8.10 -4.49
N ARG A 35 18.26 7.28 -3.51
CA ARG A 35 19.53 6.58 -3.38
C ARG A 35 19.29 5.15 -3.00
N ASP A 36 20.16 4.28 -3.42
CA ASP A 36 20.07 2.87 -3.05
C ASP A 36 20.26 2.72 -1.53
N LEU A 37 19.44 1.88 -0.90
CA LEU A 37 19.49 1.57 0.52
C LEU A 37 20.43 0.39 0.75
N ASN A 38 21.22 0.46 1.83
CA ASN A 38 22.25 -0.53 2.10
C ASN A 38 22.02 -1.33 3.38
N ASN A 39 20.98 -1.03 4.14
CA ASN A 39 20.71 -1.69 5.40
C ASN A 39 19.22 -1.84 5.69
N LEU A 40 18.91 -2.77 6.60
CA LEU A 40 17.56 -3.10 7.01
C LEU A 40 16.85 -1.92 7.69
N GLU A 41 17.56 -1.10 8.44
CA GLU A 41 16.95 0.02 9.17
C GLU A 41 16.38 1.07 8.20
N GLU A 42 17.10 1.35 7.11
CA GLU A 42 16.60 2.24 6.06
C GLU A 42 15.38 1.63 5.35
N ALA A 43 15.45 0.35 5.00
CA ALA A 43 14.30 -0.36 4.40
C ALA A 43 13.08 -0.37 5.31
N ARG A 44 13.28 -0.58 6.62
CA ARG A 44 12.21 -0.52 7.63
C ARG A 44 11.52 0.84 7.65
N MET A 45 12.29 1.94 7.60
CA MET A 45 11.69 3.29 7.54
C MET A 45 10.75 3.43 6.36
N VAL A 46 11.19 3.02 5.17
CA VAL A 46 10.39 3.08 3.94
C VAL A 46 9.17 2.17 4.03
N ILE A 47 9.31 0.94 4.54
CA ILE A 47 8.19 0.00 4.73
C ILE A 47 7.13 0.59 5.67
N PHE A 48 7.53 1.23 6.77
CA PHE A 48 6.58 1.86 7.70
C PHE A 48 5.82 3.02 7.04
N MET A 49 6.49 3.83 6.22
CA MET A 49 5.84 4.92 5.46
C MET A 49 4.85 4.38 4.43
N LEU A 50 5.23 3.34 3.69
CA LEU A 50 4.36 2.69 2.71
C LEU A 50 3.14 2.06 3.37
N ALA A 51 3.33 1.36 4.48
CA ALA A 51 2.24 0.75 5.23
C ALA A 51 1.26 1.79 5.80
N ASP A 52 1.75 2.94 6.29
CA ASP A 52 0.90 4.05 6.75
C ASP A 52 0.05 4.61 5.60
N SER A 53 0.65 4.82 4.42
CA SER A 53 -0.06 5.24 3.22
C SER A 53 -1.12 4.22 2.78
N VAL A 54 -0.77 2.93 2.76
CA VAL A 54 -1.70 1.85 2.38
C VAL A 54 -2.87 1.75 3.35
N ALA A 55 -2.62 1.80 4.67
CA ALA A 55 -3.66 1.75 5.69
C ALA A 55 -4.61 2.95 5.60
N ALA A 56 -4.09 4.17 5.35
CA ALA A 56 -4.90 5.35 5.16
C ALA A 56 -5.80 5.22 3.91
N ARG A 57 -5.27 4.72 2.79
CA ARG A 57 -6.05 4.47 1.56
C ARG A 57 -7.11 3.38 1.74
N MET A 58 -6.82 2.34 2.53
CA MET A 58 -7.83 1.34 2.90
C MET A 58 -9.03 2.00 3.59
N ARG A 59 -8.78 2.82 4.60
CA ARG A 59 -9.84 3.55 5.33
C ARG A 59 -10.63 4.49 4.43
N GLU A 60 -9.96 5.21 3.54
CA GLU A 60 -10.60 6.08 2.54
C GLU A 60 -11.50 5.33 1.56
N SER A 61 -11.12 4.09 1.21
CA SER A 61 -11.90 3.22 0.33
C SER A 61 -13.02 2.46 1.06
N GLY A 62 -13.22 2.68 2.36
CA GLY A 62 -14.18 1.92 3.17
C GLY A 62 -13.76 0.48 3.47
N LEU A 63 -12.51 0.10 3.16
CA LEU A 63 -11.95 -1.23 3.39
C LEU A 63 -11.13 -1.20 4.69
N PHE A 64 -11.71 -1.67 5.77
CA PHE A 64 -11.09 -1.49 7.09
C PHE A 64 -10.13 -2.59 7.51
N LEU A 65 -10.28 -3.81 6.98
CA LEU A 65 -9.53 -4.98 7.41
C LEU A 65 -8.99 -5.76 6.22
N ALA A 66 -7.69 -6.07 6.25
CA ALA A 66 -7.04 -6.96 5.29
C ALA A 66 -6.47 -8.18 6.01
N ARG A 67 -6.31 -9.29 5.27
CA ARG A 67 -5.77 -10.57 5.79
C ARG A 67 -4.41 -10.90 5.24
N THR A 68 -4.03 -10.32 4.10
CA THR A 68 -2.80 -10.67 3.40
C THR A 68 -1.98 -9.42 3.11
N VAL A 69 -0.69 -9.49 3.41
CA VAL A 69 0.31 -8.47 3.08
C VAL A 69 1.22 -9.02 1.99
N HIS A 70 1.54 -8.17 1.03
CA HIS A 70 2.53 -8.45 -0.01
C HIS A 70 3.65 -7.43 0.07
N VAL A 71 4.87 -7.89 -0.12
CA VAL A 71 6.06 -7.06 -0.20
C VAL A 71 6.71 -7.25 -1.54
N PHE A 72 7.12 -6.15 -2.12
CA PHE A 72 7.91 -6.06 -3.33
C PHE A 72 9.24 -5.40 -2.99
N ALA A 73 10.34 -5.96 -3.46
CA ALA A 73 11.67 -5.37 -3.37
C ALA A 73 12.35 -5.43 -4.73
N ARG A 74 13.08 -4.38 -5.09
CA ARG A 74 13.89 -4.31 -6.31
C ARG A 74 15.30 -3.90 -5.95
N GLY A 75 16.28 -4.72 -6.34
CA GLY A 75 17.70 -4.42 -6.21
C GLY A 75 18.17 -3.35 -7.20
N SER A 76 19.37 -2.86 -7.01
CA SER A 76 20.07 -1.95 -7.95
C SER A 76 20.39 -2.63 -9.29
N ASP A 77 20.50 -3.95 -9.30
CA ASP A 77 20.60 -4.82 -10.47
C ASP A 77 19.29 -5.00 -11.24
N LEU A 78 18.21 -4.34 -10.79
CA LEU A 78 16.84 -4.44 -11.30
C LEU A 78 16.17 -5.80 -11.06
N ALA A 79 16.80 -6.74 -10.38
CA ALA A 79 16.15 -7.97 -9.93
C ALA A 79 14.99 -7.64 -8.98
N SER A 80 13.89 -8.35 -9.16
CA SER A 80 12.66 -8.10 -8.40
C SER A 80 12.30 -9.30 -7.54
N TYR A 81 11.99 -9.03 -6.28
CA TYR A 81 11.67 -10.02 -5.27
C TYR A 81 10.27 -9.75 -4.72
N HIS A 82 9.50 -10.82 -4.58
CA HIS A 82 8.10 -10.72 -4.10
C HIS A 82 7.86 -11.75 -3.01
N LYS A 83 7.20 -11.35 -1.96
CA LYS A 83 6.74 -12.24 -0.91
C LYS A 83 5.39 -11.80 -0.40
N GLN A 84 4.53 -12.78 -0.12
CA GLN A 84 3.25 -12.54 0.54
C GLN A 84 3.13 -13.38 1.79
N GLY A 85 2.34 -12.92 2.74
CA GLY A 85 2.04 -13.65 3.96
C GLY A 85 0.73 -13.20 4.56
N LYS A 86 0.12 -14.09 5.32
CA LYS A 86 -1.10 -13.78 6.06
C LYS A 86 -0.77 -12.99 7.32
N LEU A 87 -1.63 -12.02 7.63
CA LEU A 87 -1.64 -11.35 8.91
C LEU A 87 -2.13 -12.31 9.99
N PRO A 88 -1.64 -12.22 11.24
CA PRO A 88 -2.12 -13.04 12.35
C PRO A 88 -3.63 -12.93 12.57
N ARG A 89 -4.17 -11.74 12.30
CA ARG A 89 -5.61 -11.44 12.34
C ARG A 89 -5.93 -10.40 11.26
N PRO A 90 -7.19 -10.32 10.79
CA PRO A 90 -7.62 -9.23 9.92
C PRO A 90 -7.38 -7.88 10.62
N THR A 91 -6.66 -6.98 9.96
CA THR A 91 -6.33 -5.67 10.54
C THR A 91 -6.24 -4.57 9.50
N GLY A 92 -6.51 -3.34 9.91
CA GLY A 92 -6.25 -2.11 9.16
C GLY A 92 -5.19 -1.23 9.81
N ALA A 93 -4.57 -1.69 10.90
CA ALA A 93 -3.56 -0.96 11.63
C ALA A 93 -2.24 -0.92 10.84
N ALA A 94 -1.78 0.28 10.48
CA ALA A 94 -0.55 0.50 9.74
C ALA A 94 0.65 -0.19 10.37
N ARG A 95 0.74 -0.18 11.70
CA ARG A 95 1.84 -0.80 12.45
C ARG A 95 1.90 -2.32 12.27
N GLU A 96 0.76 -3.01 12.34
CA GLU A 96 0.70 -4.48 12.19
C GLU A 96 1.05 -4.89 10.75
N ILE A 97 0.55 -4.12 9.77
CA ILE A 97 0.90 -4.28 8.35
C ILE A 97 2.40 -4.09 8.15
N ALA A 98 2.99 -3.02 8.70
CA ALA A 98 4.41 -2.73 8.59
C ALA A 98 5.28 -3.82 9.21
N GLN A 99 4.95 -4.29 10.42
CA GLN A 99 5.70 -5.34 11.10
C GLN A 99 5.70 -6.65 10.31
N THR A 100 4.54 -7.04 9.78
CA THR A 100 4.43 -8.22 8.92
C THR A 100 5.21 -8.02 7.62
N ALA A 101 5.13 -6.83 7.00
CA ALA A 101 5.88 -6.52 5.79
C ALA A 101 7.39 -6.59 6.02
N VAL A 102 7.91 -6.06 7.13
CA VAL A 102 9.34 -6.17 7.49
C VAL A 102 9.75 -7.63 7.63
N SER A 103 8.97 -8.45 8.36
CA SER A 103 9.27 -9.88 8.51
C SER A 103 9.25 -10.64 7.18
N LEU A 104 8.40 -10.26 6.23
CA LEU A 104 8.37 -10.83 4.89
C LEU A 104 9.57 -10.38 4.06
N PHE A 105 9.94 -9.09 4.16
CA PHE A 105 11.09 -8.52 3.49
C PHE A 105 12.39 -9.21 3.91
N GLU A 106 12.62 -9.38 5.21
CA GLU A 106 13.79 -10.07 5.76
C GLU A 106 13.94 -11.52 5.26
N LYS A 107 12.82 -12.16 4.92
CA LYS A 107 12.81 -13.54 4.39
C LYS A 107 13.07 -13.63 2.90
N VAL A 108 13.01 -12.53 2.16
CA VAL A 108 13.10 -12.55 0.70
C VAL A 108 14.30 -11.79 0.16
N TYR A 109 14.81 -10.81 0.90
CA TYR A 109 15.90 -9.96 0.45
C TYR A 109 17.19 -10.25 1.21
N SER A 110 18.22 -10.73 0.47
CA SER A 110 19.51 -11.20 1.04
C SER A 110 20.57 -10.11 1.18
N TRP A 111 20.31 -8.89 0.69
CA TRP A 111 21.28 -7.78 0.66
C TRP A 111 22.55 -8.04 -0.18
N GLU A 112 22.48 -8.94 -1.17
CA GLU A 112 23.59 -9.15 -2.13
C GLU A 112 23.82 -7.91 -3.00
N THR A 113 22.76 -7.16 -3.25
CA THR A 113 22.79 -5.88 -3.97
C THR A 113 22.10 -4.79 -3.13
N PRO A 114 22.47 -3.51 -3.28
CA PRO A 114 21.73 -2.42 -2.67
C PRO A 114 20.27 -2.39 -3.13
N LEU A 115 19.39 -1.94 -2.27
CA LEU A 115 17.94 -1.90 -2.53
C LEU A 115 17.54 -0.57 -3.18
N ARG A 116 16.94 -0.65 -4.38
CA ARG A 116 16.51 0.51 -5.18
C ARG A 116 15.03 0.84 -5.06
N GLY A 117 14.20 -0.13 -4.78
CA GLY A 117 12.77 0.09 -4.70
C GLY A 117 12.07 -0.85 -3.75
N LEU A 118 11.04 -0.35 -3.11
CA LEU A 118 10.20 -1.08 -2.17
C LEU A 118 8.72 -0.84 -2.46
N GLY A 119 7.89 -1.84 -2.20
CA GLY A 119 6.45 -1.73 -2.25
C GLY A 119 5.79 -2.59 -1.18
N VAL A 120 4.67 -2.09 -0.69
CA VAL A 120 3.78 -2.79 0.24
C VAL A 120 2.37 -2.75 -0.32
N SER A 121 1.70 -3.88 -0.34
CA SER A 121 0.29 -3.95 -0.68
C SER A 121 -0.44 -4.93 0.24
N VAL A 122 -1.75 -4.74 0.33
CA VAL A 122 -2.65 -5.58 1.09
C VAL A 122 -3.77 -6.08 0.21
N SER A 123 -4.28 -7.26 0.51
CA SER A 123 -5.35 -7.91 -0.20
C SER A 123 -6.18 -8.79 0.74
N ASP A 124 -7.16 -9.50 0.17
CA ASP A 124 -8.06 -10.36 0.94
C ASP A 124 -8.78 -9.54 2.02
N PHE A 125 -9.58 -8.57 1.56
CA PHE A 125 -10.31 -7.67 2.44
C PHE A 125 -11.44 -8.40 3.14
N TYR A 126 -11.57 -8.15 4.44
CA TYR A 126 -12.59 -8.74 5.28
C TYR A 126 -13.67 -7.71 5.62
N PHE A 127 -14.90 -8.04 5.25
CA PHE A 127 -16.08 -7.19 5.43
C PHE A 127 -16.94 -7.60 6.63
N GLY A 128 -16.57 -8.67 7.34
CA GLY A 128 -17.29 -9.12 8.53
C GLY A 128 -16.98 -8.25 9.75
N GLY A 129 -17.82 -8.35 10.78
CA GLY A 129 -17.55 -7.74 12.08
C GLY A 129 -16.23 -8.25 12.66
N ILE A 130 -15.55 -7.43 13.46
CA ILE A 130 -14.33 -7.84 14.17
C ILE A 130 -14.74 -8.98 15.11
N GLN A 131 -14.35 -10.20 14.76
CA GLN A 131 -14.48 -11.31 15.70
C GLN A 131 -13.49 -11.03 16.83
N THR A 132 -14.00 -10.57 17.94
CA THR A 132 -13.20 -10.33 19.15
C THR A 132 -12.79 -11.67 19.71
N ASP A 133 -11.52 -11.98 19.55
CA ASP A 133 -10.90 -13.10 20.25
C ASP A 133 -10.88 -12.76 21.75
N MET A 134 -11.22 -13.71 22.62
CA MET A 134 -11.26 -13.48 24.09
C MET A 134 -9.93 -12.98 24.64
N PHE A 135 -8.83 -13.14 23.90
CA PHE A 135 -7.48 -12.70 24.27
C PHE A 135 -7.04 -11.41 23.57
N SER A 136 -7.84 -10.84 22.68
CA SER A 136 -7.50 -9.58 22.01
C SER A 136 -7.95 -8.40 22.86
N ASP A 137 -7.04 -7.47 23.08
CA ASP A 137 -7.32 -6.23 23.81
C ASP A 137 -8.16 -5.28 22.92
N CYS A 138 -9.48 -5.50 22.95
CA CYS A 138 -10.45 -4.75 22.16
C CYS A 138 -10.35 -3.23 22.43
N VAL A 139 -10.01 -2.86 23.66
CA VAL A 139 -9.85 -1.45 24.07
C VAL A 139 -8.68 -0.81 23.34
N LYS A 140 -7.56 -1.54 23.22
CA LYS A 140 -6.40 -1.03 22.46
C LYS A 140 -6.68 -0.92 20.97
N ALA A 141 -7.39 -1.90 20.39
CA ALA A 141 -7.75 -1.87 18.97
C ALA A 141 -8.69 -0.70 18.65
N ASP A 142 -9.70 -0.45 19.48
CA ASP A 142 -10.62 0.69 19.30
C ASP A 142 -9.90 2.04 19.49
N LYS A 143 -9.03 2.14 20.51
CA LYS A 143 -8.20 3.33 20.70
C LYS A 143 -7.29 3.60 19.51
N GLN A 144 -6.66 2.58 18.95
CA GLN A 144 -5.82 2.72 17.76
C GLN A 144 -6.63 3.17 16.56
N LYS A 145 -7.80 2.58 16.33
CA LYS A 145 -8.71 2.98 15.25
C LYS A 145 -9.10 4.46 15.35
N ARG A 146 -9.52 4.92 16.54
CA ARG A 146 -9.87 6.34 16.79
C ARG A 146 -8.69 7.27 16.56
N LEU A 147 -7.48 6.84 16.95
CA LEU A 147 -6.25 7.61 16.70
C LEU A 147 -5.99 7.74 15.19
N ASP A 148 -6.06 6.64 14.45
CA ASP A 148 -5.83 6.62 13.00
C ASP A 148 -6.84 7.51 12.28
N GLU A 149 -8.13 7.43 12.64
CA GLU A 149 -9.18 8.30 12.10
C GLU A 149 -8.96 9.79 12.40
N ALA A 150 -8.48 10.11 13.62
CA ALA A 150 -8.16 11.49 13.99
C ALA A 150 -6.98 12.03 13.18
N VAL A 151 -5.93 11.22 13.01
CA VAL A 151 -4.76 11.57 12.18
C VAL A 151 -5.18 11.79 10.73
N ASP A 152 -6.02 10.92 10.16
CA ASP A 152 -6.51 11.07 8.78
C ASP A 152 -7.33 12.35 8.60
N LYS A 153 -8.19 12.71 9.57
CA LYS A 153 -8.95 13.98 9.57
C LYS A 153 -8.03 15.20 9.56
N ILE A 154 -6.98 15.17 10.38
CA ILE A 154 -6.00 16.27 10.45
C ILE A 154 -5.22 16.36 9.14
N ARG A 155 -4.74 15.24 8.61
CA ARG A 155 -4.02 15.18 7.33
C ARG A 155 -4.90 15.68 6.16
N LYS A 156 -6.17 15.32 6.15
CA LYS A 156 -7.12 15.79 5.12
C LYS A 156 -7.32 17.30 5.16
N LYS A 157 -7.30 17.92 6.36
CA LYS A 157 -7.52 19.35 6.55
C LYS A 157 -6.26 20.19 6.31
N TYR A 158 -5.10 19.71 6.74
CA TYR A 158 -3.86 20.48 6.79
C TYR A 158 -2.73 19.94 5.90
N GLY A 159 -2.98 18.83 5.19
CA GLY A 159 -2.01 18.16 4.33
C GLY A 159 -1.35 16.95 4.99
N ASN A 160 -0.85 16.03 4.15
CA ASN A 160 -0.33 14.74 4.61
C ASN A 160 0.94 14.85 5.46
N LYS A 161 1.71 15.92 5.26
CA LYS A 161 3.01 16.12 5.94
C LYS A 161 2.89 16.67 7.36
N ILE A 162 1.69 17.13 7.79
CA ILE A 162 1.53 17.78 9.11
C ILE A 162 1.74 16.81 10.27
N ILE A 163 1.38 15.54 10.09
CA ILE A 163 1.64 14.48 11.06
C ILE A 163 2.38 13.35 10.34
N GLN A 164 3.61 13.13 10.75
CA GLN A 164 4.48 12.09 10.19
C GLN A 164 4.92 11.12 11.29
N LEU A 165 5.31 9.91 10.88
CA LEU A 165 5.94 8.95 11.78
C LEU A 165 7.29 9.47 12.24
N ALA A 166 7.60 9.40 13.53
CA ALA A 166 8.86 9.87 14.09
C ALA A 166 10.09 9.24 13.42
N VAL A 167 9.97 8.01 12.96
CA VAL A 167 11.04 7.28 12.25
C VAL A 167 11.51 8.01 10.97
N VAL A 168 10.61 8.73 10.30
CA VAL A 168 10.89 9.47 9.06
C VAL A 168 11.85 10.64 9.29
N HIS A 169 11.86 11.20 10.50
CA HIS A 169 12.74 12.31 10.84
C HIS A 169 14.22 11.95 10.94
N LYS A 170 14.56 10.65 10.88
CA LYS A 170 15.96 10.20 10.81
C LYS A 170 16.62 10.51 9.47
N ASP A 171 15.84 10.63 8.40
CA ASP A 171 16.34 11.00 7.07
C ASP A 171 15.58 12.24 6.56
N PRO A 172 16.26 13.39 6.37
CA PRO A 172 15.63 14.65 5.94
C PRO A 172 14.87 14.52 4.61
N ARG A 173 15.35 13.69 3.69
CA ARG A 173 14.72 13.50 2.38
C ARG A 173 13.45 12.68 2.49
N LEU A 174 13.40 11.67 3.37
CA LEU A 174 12.16 10.91 3.64
C LEU A 174 11.08 11.82 4.24
N LYS A 175 11.47 12.80 5.04
CA LYS A 175 10.55 13.77 5.62
C LYS A 175 9.83 14.61 4.54
N GLU A 176 10.50 14.89 3.43
CA GLU A 176 9.95 15.72 2.35
C GLU A 176 9.04 14.94 1.41
N LEU A 177 9.12 13.61 1.39
CA LEU A 177 8.28 12.78 0.53
C LEU A 177 6.80 12.79 0.98
N ASP A 178 5.93 13.04 0.04
CA ASP A 178 4.49 12.82 0.21
C ASP A 178 4.06 11.53 -0.51
N ILE A 179 4.40 10.38 0.06
CA ILE A 179 4.09 9.06 -0.53
C ILE A 179 2.60 8.88 -0.80
N LYS A 180 1.74 9.59 -0.09
CA LYS A 180 0.29 9.54 -0.30
C LYS A 180 -0.15 10.47 -1.42
N GLY A 181 0.41 11.68 -1.50
CA GLY A 181 0.06 12.69 -2.50
C GLY A 181 0.74 12.45 -3.86
N GLU A 182 1.95 11.91 -3.86
CA GLU A 182 2.73 11.61 -5.06
C GLU A 182 2.33 10.28 -5.72
N HIS A 183 1.18 9.75 -5.35
CA HIS A 183 0.70 8.51 -5.93
C HIS A 183 0.47 8.69 -7.43
N VAL A 184 1.26 7.98 -8.24
CA VAL A 184 1.13 7.97 -9.69
C VAL A 184 -0.31 7.62 -10.06
N ILE A 185 -0.97 8.58 -10.70
CA ILE A 185 -2.34 8.45 -11.16
C ILE A 185 -2.41 7.23 -12.07
N HIS A 186 -3.22 6.25 -11.69
CA HIS A 186 -3.50 5.13 -12.57
C HIS A 186 -4.04 5.67 -13.91
N PRO A 187 -3.63 5.17 -15.10
CA PRO A 187 -4.10 5.66 -16.39
C PRO A 187 -5.63 5.76 -16.50
N TYR A 188 -6.35 5.01 -15.67
CA TYR A 188 -7.80 5.00 -15.60
C TYR A 188 -8.42 6.33 -15.11
N SER A 189 -7.72 7.13 -14.34
CA SER A 189 -8.23 8.43 -13.89
C SER A 189 -7.96 9.57 -14.86
N PHE A 190 -7.09 9.35 -15.84
CA PHE A 190 -6.79 10.34 -16.88
C PHE A 190 -7.97 10.57 -17.84
N PHE A 191 -8.88 9.61 -17.97
CA PHE A 191 -10.02 9.66 -18.88
C PHE A 191 -11.33 10.12 -18.23
N ARG A 192 -11.31 10.58 -16.98
CA ARG A 192 -12.52 10.99 -16.26
C ARG A 192 -12.78 12.48 -16.20
N HIS A 193 -12.00 13.28 -16.90
CA HIS A 193 -12.23 14.73 -17.01
C HIS A 193 -12.39 15.11 -18.48
N ASN A 194 -13.59 14.84 -18.99
CA ASN A 194 -14.25 15.63 -20.02
C ASN A 194 -15.75 15.39 -19.93
#